data_4eab55432c8712d55b3786cc3c09f8b1
#
_entry.id   4eab55432c8712d55b3786cc3c09f8b1
#
_cell.length_a   1.000
_cell.length_b   1.000
_cell.length_c   1.000
_cell.angle_alpha   90.00
_cell.angle_beta   90.00
_cell.angle_gamma   90.00
#
_symmetry.space_group_name_H-M   'P 1'
#
loop_
_entity.id
_entity.type
_entity.pdbx_description
1 polymer ?
#
loop_
_entity_poly.entity_id
_entity_poly.type
_entity_poly.pdbx_seq_one_letter_code
_entity_poly.pdbx_strand_id
1 'polypeptide(L)'
;MKILNPESVARYTALRKTVRKISRMVPSVGLLEQPPRADRDTASAALEFPTPMVILNSTIRESLSLLFSRCDTVQTDKTDHGVCFTFSVSGPWLTAEDTEH
;
A
#
# COMPACT_ATOMS: atom_id res chain seq x y z
N MET A 1 10.75 6.98 -25.41
CA MET A 1 9.82 6.03 -24.81
C MET A 1 10.12 5.84 -23.33
N LYS A 2 9.09 5.68 -22.53
CA LYS A 2 9.27 5.42 -21.10
C LYS A 2 8.84 4.00 -20.77
N ILE A 3 9.56 3.38 -19.85
CA ILE A 3 9.24 2.04 -19.39
C ILE A 3 9.01 2.08 -17.89
N LEU A 4 8.32 1.08 -17.38
CA LEU A 4 8.08 1.00 -15.96
C LEU A 4 9.38 0.82 -15.19
N ASN A 5 9.50 1.55 -14.09
CA ASN A 5 10.65 1.42 -13.20
C ASN A 5 10.47 0.16 -12.37
N PRO A 6 11.25 -0.89 -12.62
CA PRO A 6 11.02 -2.17 -11.94
C PRO A 6 11.21 -2.10 -10.44
N GLU A 7 12.09 -1.23 -9.96
CA GLU A 7 12.35 -1.11 -8.54
C GLU A 7 11.14 -0.51 -7.80
N SER A 8 10.58 0.58 -8.32
CA SER A 8 9.42 1.20 -7.71
C SER A 8 8.18 0.32 -7.80
N VAL A 9 7.99 -0.34 -8.93
CA VAL A 9 6.85 -1.23 -9.13
C VAL A 9 6.97 -2.44 -8.20
N ALA A 10 8.18 -2.97 -7.99
CA ALA A 10 8.40 -4.09 -7.09
C ALA A 10 8.07 -3.71 -5.65
N ARG A 11 8.42 -2.49 -5.24
CA ARG A 11 8.09 -1.99 -3.89
C ARG A 11 6.58 -1.95 -3.69
N TYR A 12 5.85 -1.42 -4.65
CA TYR A 12 4.39 -1.37 -4.56
C TYR A 12 3.79 -2.77 -4.58
N THR A 13 4.30 -3.66 -5.41
CA THR A 13 3.80 -5.03 -5.50
C THR A 13 3.97 -5.75 -4.16
N ALA A 14 5.10 -5.56 -3.49
CA ALA A 14 5.33 -6.14 -2.16
C ALA A 14 4.37 -5.57 -1.13
N LEU A 15 4.13 -4.26 -1.17
CA LEU A 15 3.17 -3.60 -0.29
C LEU A 15 1.77 -4.15 -0.51
N ARG A 16 1.34 -4.24 -1.76
CA ARG A 16 0.00 -4.71 -2.12
C ARG A 16 -0.21 -6.16 -1.66
N LYS A 17 0.81 -7.00 -1.83
CA LYS A 17 0.75 -8.39 -1.40
C LYS A 17 0.47 -8.51 0.08
N THR A 18 1.18 -7.72 0.88
CA THR A 18 1.01 -7.74 2.34
C THR A 18 -0.36 -7.21 2.74
N VAL A 19 -0.81 -6.12 2.11
CA VAL A 19 -2.14 -5.56 2.37
C VAL A 19 -3.24 -6.58 2.07
N ARG A 20 -3.13 -7.26 0.93
CA ARG A 20 -4.11 -8.27 0.54
C ARG A 20 -4.10 -9.47 1.49
N LYS A 21 -2.93 -9.83 2.02
CA LYS A 21 -2.83 -10.91 3.00
C LYS A 21 -3.63 -10.58 4.25
N ILE A 22 -3.48 -9.36 4.76
CA ILE A 22 -4.24 -8.92 5.94
C ILE A 22 -5.74 -8.93 5.64
N SER A 23 -6.13 -8.41 4.49
CA SER A 23 -7.54 -8.36 4.10
C SER A 23 -8.16 -9.75 4.05
N ARG A 24 -7.40 -10.76 3.62
CA ARG A 24 -7.91 -12.13 3.60
C ARG A 24 -8.01 -12.74 4.98
N MET A 25 -7.11 -12.35 5.91
CA MET A 25 -7.15 -12.87 7.27
C MET A 25 -8.29 -12.27 8.09
N VAL A 26 -8.74 -11.08 7.73
CA VAL A 26 -9.78 -10.36 8.48
C VAL A 26 -10.87 -9.93 7.50
N PRO A 27 -11.92 -10.75 7.33
CA PRO A 27 -12.92 -10.47 6.28
C PRO A 27 -13.65 -9.14 6.41
N SER A 28 -13.73 -8.59 7.62
CA SER A 28 -14.42 -7.31 7.83
C SER A 28 -13.57 -6.09 7.52
N VAL A 29 -12.29 -6.28 7.17
CA VAL A 29 -11.41 -5.17 6.82
C VAL A 29 -11.63 -4.78 5.36
N GLY A 30 -11.89 -3.49 5.14
CA GLY A 30 -12.02 -2.96 3.79
C GLY A 30 -10.66 -2.77 3.13
N LEU A 31 -10.60 -2.99 1.82
CA LEU A 31 -9.38 -2.86 1.05
C LEU A 31 -9.60 -1.89 -0.10
N LEU A 32 -8.69 -0.93 -0.25
CA LEU A 32 -8.71 0.01 -1.36
C LEU A 32 -7.31 0.12 -1.92
N GLU A 33 -7.17 -0.03 -3.23
CA GLU A 33 -5.87 0.03 -3.90
C GLU A 33 -5.87 1.13 -4.95
N GLN A 34 -4.75 1.87 -4.99
CA GLN A 34 -4.49 2.86 -6.04
C GLN A 34 -3.13 2.52 -6.66
N PRO A 35 -3.14 1.72 -7.73
CA PRO A 35 -1.89 1.25 -8.32
C PRO A 35 -1.09 2.37 -8.99
N PRO A 36 0.19 2.11 -9.32
CA PRO A 36 1.01 3.10 -9.99
C PRO A 36 0.42 3.55 -11.32
N ARG A 37 0.49 4.85 -11.57
CA ARG A 37 0.05 5.45 -12.82
C ARG A 37 1.03 6.52 -13.25
N ALA A 38 1.13 6.72 -14.55
CA ALA A 38 2.06 7.70 -15.12
C ALA A 38 1.73 9.13 -14.67
N ASP A 39 0.46 9.40 -14.37
CA ASP A 39 -0.02 10.73 -14.01
C ASP A 39 -0.02 10.98 -12.50
N ARG A 40 0.54 10.07 -11.71
CA ARG A 40 0.60 10.22 -10.26
C ARG A 40 2.01 9.94 -9.74
N ASP A 41 2.38 10.67 -8.71
CA ASP A 41 3.70 10.49 -8.08
C ASP A 41 3.71 9.35 -7.07
N THR A 42 2.56 8.94 -6.57
CA THR A 42 2.46 7.91 -5.55
C THR A 42 1.45 6.85 -5.93
N ALA A 43 1.66 5.66 -5.39
CA ALA A 43 0.69 4.59 -5.42
C ALA A 43 0.41 4.19 -3.97
N SER A 44 -0.78 3.70 -3.70
CA SER A 44 -1.16 3.40 -2.33
C SER A 44 -2.04 2.17 -2.22
N ALA A 45 -2.08 1.62 -1.01
CA ALA A 45 -3.03 0.60 -0.64
C ALA A 45 -3.52 0.95 0.77
N ALA A 46 -4.81 0.80 1.00
CA ALA A 46 -5.41 1.19 2.26
C ALA A 46 -6.18 0.04 2.88
N LEU A 47 -6.15 -0.01 4.20
CA LEU A 47 -6.94 -0.95 4.99
C LEU A 47 -7.82 -0.17 5.94
N GLU A 48 -9.12 -0.45 5.89
CA GLU A 48 -10.08 0.14 6.82
C GLU A 48 -10.51 -0.90 7.83
N PHE A 49 -10.18 -0.65 9.10
CA PHE A 49 -10.53 -1.54 10.20
C PHE A 49 -11.80 -1.04 10.88
N PRO A 50 -12.84 -1.87 10.99
CA PRO A 50 -14.07 -1.43 11.66
C PRO A 50 -13.85 -1.26 13.15
N THR A 51 -14.57 -0.29 13.74
CA THR A 51 -14.58 -0.07 15.18
C THR A 51 -15.67 -0.93 15.80
N PRO A 52 -15.44 -1.58 16.92
CA PRO A 52 -14.29 -1.52 17.83
C PRO A 52 -13.29 -2.67 17.61
N MET A 53 -13.03 -3.02 16.41
CA MET A 53 -12.21 -4.19 16.14
C MET A 53 -10.79 -4.04 16.65
N VAL A 54 -10.32 -5.06 17.33
CA VAL A 54 -8.92 -5.15 17.75
C VAL A 54 -8.40 -6.50 17.31
N ILE A 55 -7.52 -6.49 16.31
CA ILE A 55 -6.97 -7.71 15.75
C ILE A 55 -5.51 -7.77 16.12
N LEU A 56 -5.17 -8.60 17.07
CA LEU A 56 -3.83 -8.59 17.62
C LEU A 56 -3.20 -9.97 17.71
N ASN A 57 -3.48 -10.83 16.73
CA ASN A 57 -2.68 -12.04 16.66
C ASN A 57 -1.30 -11.69 16.09
N SER A 58 -0.31 -12.56 16.35
CA SER A 58 1.07 -12.27 16.01
C SER A 58 1.27 -12.12 14.50
N THR A 59 0.56 -12.89 13.69
CA THR A 59 0.69 -12.82 12.24
C THR A 59 0.26 -11.47 11.69
N ILE A 60 -0.84 -10.94 12.20
CA ILE A 60 -1.35 -9.64 11.75
C ILE A 60 -0.42 -8.53 12.19
N ARG A 61 0.08 -8.59 13.43
CA ARG A 61 1.03 -7.59 13.92
C ARG A 61 2.31 -7.58 13.11
N GLU A 62 2.83 -8.76 12.76
CA GLU A 62 4.01 -8.86 11.93
C GLU A 62 3.78 -8.28 10.54
N SER A 63 2.61 -8.58 9.96
CA SER A 63 2.26 -8.06 8.65
C SER A 63 2.12 -6.54 8.66
N LEU A 64 1.52 -5.98 9.71
CA LEU A 64 1.42 -4.53 9.85
C LEU A 64 2.81 -3.90 9.99
N SER A 65 3.70 -4.52 10.77
CA SER A 65 5.06 -4.03 10.89
C SER A 65 5.79 -4.01 9.55
N LEU A 66 5.57 -5.03 8.73
CA LEU A 66 6.14 -5.05 7.38
C LEU A 66 5.59 -3.91 6.53
N LEU A 67 4.30 -3.62 6.63
CA LEU A 67 3.71 -2.51 5.90
C LEU A 67 4.34 -1.18 6.29
N PHE A 68 4.49 -0.95 7.60
CA PHE A 68 5.11 0.28 8.08
C PHE A 68 6.55 0.43 7.59
N SER A 69 7.26 -0.68 7.42
CA SER A 69 8.65 -0.63 6.96
C SER A 69 8.79 -0.55 5.44
N ARG A 70 7.75 -0.95 4.69
CA ARG A 70 7.82 -1.02 3.22
C ARG A 70 7.25 0.19 2.50
N CYS A 71 6.51 1.03 3.19
CA CYS A 71 5.93 2.22 2.59
C CYS A 71 6.79 3.44 2.89
N ASP A 72 6.61 4.49 2.09
CA ASP A 72 7.28 5.76 2.32
C ASP A 72 6.50 6.63 3.29
N THR A 73 5.18 6.55 3.23
CA THR A 73 4.32 7.31 4.15
C THR A 73 3.13 6.48 4.58
N VAL A 74 2.65 6.76 5.77
CA VAL A 74 1.43 6.17 6.31
C VAL A 74 0.52 7.29 6.76
N GLN A 75 -0.71 7.27 6.27
CA GLN A 75 -1.72 8.22 6.69
C GLN A 75 -2.82 7.48 7.44
N THR A 76 -3.23 8.03 8.57
CA THR A 76 -4.27 7.44 9.40
C THR A 76 -5.46 8.38 9.45
N ASP A 77 -6.63 7.89 9.06
CA ASP A 77 -7.86 8.68 9.06
C ASP A 77 -8.96 7.94 9.81
N LYS A 78 -9.73 8.70 10.56
CA LYS A 78 -10.93 8.16 11.18
C LYS A 78 -12.06 8.22 10.16
N THR A 79 -12.77 7.11 10.00
CA THR A 79 -13.90 7.01 9.09
C THR A 79 -15.18 6.74 9.88
N ASP A 80 -16.33 6.77 9.17
CA ASP A 80 -17.60 6.46 9.80
C ASP A 80 -17.66 5.03 10.31
N HIS A 81 -16.85 4.15 9.74
CA HIS A 81 -16.84 2.72 10.07
C HIS A 81 -15.71 2.33 11.01
N GLY A 82 -14.68 3.16 11.13
CA GLY A 82 -13.53 2.82 11.97
C GLY A 82 -12.32 3.66 11.64
N VAL A 83 -11.18 3.00 11.43
CA VAL A 83 -9.90 3.67 11.15
C VAL A 83 -9.34 3.14 9.84
N CYS A 84 -8.92 4.05 8.99
CA CYS A 84 -8.31 3.70 7.70
C CYS A 84 -6.82 4.03 7.73
N PHE A 85 -5.99 3.06 7.38
CA PHE A 85 -4.55 3.25 7.20
C PHE A 85 -4.25 3.22 5.71
N THR A 86 -3.67 4.30 5.20
CA THR A 86 -3.25 4.39 3.80
C THR A 86 -1.73 4.34 3.74
N PHE A 87 -1.21 3.30 3.09
CA PHE A 87 0.22 3.09 2.92
C PHE A 87 0.60 3.50 1.51
N SER A 88 1.54 4.43 1.38
CA SER A 88 1.91 5.00 0.08
C SER A 88 3.37 4.74 -0.25
N VAL A 89 3.62 4.49 -1.52
CA VAL A 89 4.95 4.33 -2.08
C VAL A 89 5.12 5.36 -3.19
N SER A 90 6.24 6.08 -3.15
CA SER A 90 6.53 7.13 -4.14
C SER A 90 7.26 6.58 -5.36
N GLY A 91 6.97 7.22 -6.52
CA GLY A 91 7.68 6.91 -7.75
C GLY A 91 9.12 7.34 -7.73
N PRO A 92 9.72 7.50 -8.89
CA PRO A 92 9.07 7.50 -10.21
C PRO A 92 8.64 6.11 -10.66
N TRP A 93 7.48 6.06 -11.31
CA TRP A 93 6.96 4.80 -11.85
C TRP A 93 7.47 4.50 -13.23
N LEU A 94 7.90 5.55 -13.94
CA LEU A 94 8.46 5.42 -15.28
C LEU A 94 9.90 5.90 -15.27
N THR A 95 10.73 5.22 -16.04
CA THR A 95 12.09 5.67 -16.23
C THR A 95 12.16 6.59 -17.44
N ALA A 96 13.25 7.34 -17.55
CA ALA A 96 13.47 8.24 -18.64
C ALA A 96 14.54 7.69 -19.60
N GLU A 97 14.55 6.41 -19.77
CA GLU A 97 15.59 5.76 -20.51
C GLU A 97 15.59 6.11 -21.99
N ASP A 98 14.52 6.68 -22.45
CA ASP A 98 14.42 7.09 -23.83
C ASP A 98 15.25 8.30 -24.14
N THR A 99 15.93 8.85 -23.18
CA THR A 99 16.73 10.01 -23.41
C THR A 99 18.05 9.69 -24.03
N GLU A 100 18.28 8.64 -24.38
CA GLU A 100 19.40 8.36 -24.95
C GLU A 100 19.75 8.72 -26.13
N HIS A 101 19.58 9.14 -26.15
CA HIS A 101 19.91 9.55 -26.97
C HIS A 101 19.96 9.85 -27.63
#